data_b08768648a338a0088c99db0c3de97d1
#
_entry.id   b08768648a338a0088c99db0c3de97d1
#
_cell.length_a   1.000
_cell.length_b   1.000
_cell.length_c   1.000
_cell.angle_alpha   90.00
_cell.angle_beta   90.00
_cell.angle_gamma   90.00
#
_symmetry.space_group_name_H-M   'P 1'
#
loop_
_entity.id
_entity.type
_entity.pdbx_description
1 polymer ?
#
loop_
_entity_poly.entity_id
_entity_poly.type
_entity_poly.pdbx_seq_one_letter_code
_entity_poly.pdbx_strand_id
1 'polypeptide(L)'
;MKYMRRKILHESDIRDKMDKISIRFFNDTEVRAVWDEEHSKWWFSVLDIIGVLNEQHEYEKNRNYWKYLKAKLKKENNQLGSVTTQFKLTAPDGKKRLSNVIDYNQVIELAKNFPNNKSVPFIQWFTYSEETIDAKSKTKAYALFESSLLDSIEVGTIQGLQQIHAYLFGGLHDFAGKIRTVNISKGGFQFAAAEFLKQNL
;
A
#
# COMPACT_ATOMS: atom_id res chain seq x y z
N MET A 1 11.46 -0.93 50.31
CA MET A 1 11.49 -1.81 49.11
C MET A 1 10.25 -1.53 48.26
N LYS A 2 10.38 -0.71 47.20
CA LYS A 2 9.29 -0.44 46.27
C LYS A 2 9.34 -1.49 45.13
N TYR A 3 8.37 -2.38 45.11
CA TYR A 3 8.21 -3.31 43.98
C TYR A 3 7.73 -2.52 42.75
N MET A 4 8.59 -2.37 41.74
CA MET A 4 8.19 -1.94 40.40
C MET A 4 7.33 -3.06 39.78
N ARG A 5 6.02 -2.83 39.70
CA ARG A 5 5.14 -3.64 38.84
C ARG A 5 5.54 -3.38 37.39
N ARG A 6 6.24 -4.34 36.77
CA ARG A 6 6.35 -4.40 35.32
C ARG A 6 4.94 -4.57 34.74
N LYS A 7 4.49 -3.56 34.03
CA LYS A 7 3.26 -3.63 33.24
C LYS A 7 3.53 -4.65 32.13
N ILE A 8 2.93 -5.83 32.25
CA ILE A 8 2.92 -6.83 31.17
C ILE A 8 2.00 -6.19 30.11
N LEU A 9 2.60 -5.74 29.01
CA LEU A 9 1.84 -5.30 27.84
C LEU A 9 1.14 -6.55 27.29
N HIS A 10 -0.19 -6.48 27.19
CA HIS A 10 -0.97 -7.55 26.56
C HIS A 10 -0.58 -7.66 25.10
N GLU A 11 -0.59 -8.87 24.55
CA GLU A 11 -0.30 -9.14 23.12
C GLU A 11 -1.21 -8.33 22.18
N SER A 12 -2.42 -7.95 22.63
CA SER A 12 -3.29 -7.00 21.93
C SER A 12 -2.66 -5.61 21.76
N ASP A 13 -1.90 -5.12 22.76
CA ASP A 13 -1.25 -3.79 22.72
C ASP A 13 -0.07 -3.73 21.75
N ILE A 14 0.47 -4.90 21.37
CA ILE A 14 1.57 -5.02 20.40
C ILE A 14 1.01 -5.09 18.97
N ARG A 15 -0.18 -5.68 18.77
CA ARG A 15 -0.87 -5.72 17.46
C ARG A 15 -1.33 -4.35 17.00
N ASP A 16 -1.63 -3.43 17.92
CA ASP A 16 -2.16 -2.08 17.65
C ASP A 16 -1.12 -1.11 17.05
N LYS A 17 0.10 -1.56 16.70
CA LYS A 17 1.20 -0.66 16.31
C LYS A 17 1.84 -0.87 14.95
N MET A 18 1.39 -1.79 14.15
CA MET A 18 1.82 -1.87 12.76
C MET A 18 0.76 -1.24 11.85
N ASP A 19 0.78 0.10 11.78
CA ASP A 19 0.07 0.79 10.69
C ASP A 19 0.51 0.15 9.38
N LYS A 20 -0.36 -0.60 8.71
CA LYS A 20 -0.07 -1.16 7.39
C LYS A 20 0.04 0.02 6.43
N ILE A 21 1.27 0.38 6.08
CA ILE A 21 1.57 1.47 5.16
C ILE A 21 1.91 0.86 3.81
N SER A 22 1.28 1.37 2.77
CA SER A 22 1.63 1.07 1.38
C SER A 22 2.11 2.34 0.69
N ILE A 23 3.15 2.20 -0.12
CA ILE A 23 3.68 3.26 -0.96
C ILE A 23 3.45 2.82 -2.40
N ARG A 24 2.81 3.67 -3.20
CA ARG A 24 2.60 3.48 -4.62
C ARG A 24 3.34 4.55 -5.39
N PHE A 25 3.78 4.25 -6.59
CA PHE A 25 4.51 5.19 -7.42
C PHE A 25 3.75 5.46 -8.72
N PHE A 26 3.50 6.72 -8.99
CA PHE A 26 3.03 7.20 -10.28
C PHE A 26 4.06 8.15 -10.87
N ASN A 27 4.61 7.82 -12.04
CA ASN A 27 5.70 8.59 -12.67
C ASN A 27 6.81 8.95 -11.65
N ASP A 28 7.32 7.94 -10.94
CA ASP A 28 8.35 8.05 -9.89
C ASP A 28 7.97 8.92 -8.67
N THR A 29 6.73 9.37 -8.58
CA THR A 29 6.24 10.14 -7.44
C THR A 29 5.47 9.24 -6.47
N GLU A 30 5.86 9.32 -5.20
CA GLU A 30 5.31 8.51 -4.12
C GLU A 30 3.88 8.93 -3.75
N VAL A 31 2.97 7.96 -3.63
CA VAL A 31 1.63 8.12 -3.05
C VAL A 31 1.51 7.19 -1.85
N ARG A 32 1.52 7.76 -0.65
CA ARG A 32 1.40 6.99 0.60
C ARG A 32 -0.04 6.64 0.89
N ALA A 33 -0.25 5.42 1.37
CA ALA A 33 -1.54 4.95 1.84
C ALA A 33 -1.40 4.24 3.19
N VAL A 34 -2.47 4.26 3.98
CA VAL A 34 -2.58 3.54 5.25
C VAL A 34 -3.82 2.66 5.23
N TRP A 35 -3.69 1.45 5.74
CA TRP A 35 -4.80 0.51 5.88
C TRP A 35 -5.57 0.78 7.16
N ASP A 36 -6.88 0.89 7.05
CA ASP A 36 -7.82 0.97 8.16
C ASP A 36 -8.45 -0.41 8.39
N GLU A 37 -8.06 -1.05 9.48
CA GLU A 37 -8.53 -2.40 9.81
C GLU A 37 -10.01 -2.41 10.21
N GLU A 38 -10.45 -1.37 10.92
CA GLU A 38 -11.83 -1.27 11.40
C GLU A 38 -12.83 -1.20 10.23
N HIS A 39 -12.49 -0.45 9.19
CA HIS A 39 -13.34 -0.26 8.01
C HIS A 39 -12.89 -1.08 6.79
N SER A 40 -11.83 -1.90 6.93
CA SER A 40 -11.27 -2.76 5.87
C SER A 40 -11.03 -2.02 4.55
N LYS A 41 -10.40 -0.83 4.61
CA LYS A 41 -10.14 0.01 3.43
C LYS A 41 -8.84 0.77 3.51
N TRP A 42 -8.32 1.13 2.33
CA TRP A 42 -7.17 2.00 2.19
C TRP A 42 -7.54 3.48 2.24
N TRP A 43 -6.72 4.26 2.92
CA TRP A 43 -6.76 5.71 2.95
C TRP A 43 -5.49 6.28 2.33
N PHE A 44 -5.64 7.20 1.40
CA PHE A 44 -4.57 7.76 0.58
C PHE A 44 -4.26 9.20 0.97
N SER A 45 -2.96 9.56 0.97
CA SER A 45 -2.52 10.92 1.27
C SER A 45 -3.00 11.92 0.21
N VAL A 46 -3.81 12.88 0.63
CA VAL A 46 -4.32 13.94 -0.27
C VAL A 46 -3.18 14.74 -0.87
N LEU A 47 -2.16 15.09 -0.06
CA LEU A 47 -1.07 15.94 -0.53
C LEU A 47 -0.17 15.22 -1.54
N ASP A 48 -0.02 13.91 -1.41
CA ASP A 48 0.77 13.13 -2.36
C ASP A 48 0.04 13.05 -3.71
N ILE A 49 -1.28 12.80 -3.70
CA ILE A 49 -2.12 12.80 -4.91
C ILE A 49 -2.08 14.16 -5.60
N ILE A 50 -2.19 15.25 -4.83
CA ILE A 50 -2.06 16.61 -5.38
C ILE A 50 -0.68 16.82 -5.96
N GLY A 51 0.37 16.35 -5.29
CA GLY A 51 1.75 16.42 -5.78
C GLY A 51 1.93 15.74 -7.13
N VAL A 52 1.37 14.55 -7.26
CA VAL A 52 1.37 13.78 -8.52
C VAL A 52 0.62 14.52 -9.62
N LEU A 53 -0.60 14.97 -9.35
CA LEU A 53 -1.46 15.64 -10.35
C LEU A 53 -0.92 17.00 -10.79
N ASN A 54 -0.20 17.71 -9.92
CA ASN A 54 0.45 19.00 -10.23
C ASN A 54 1.91 18.86 -10.69
N GLU A 55 2.49 17.64 -10.66
CA GLU A 55 3.95 17.42 -10.81
C GLU A 55 4.77 18.32 -9.89
N GLN A 56 4.33 18.40 -8.65
CA GLN A 56 4.88 19.31 -7.67
C GLN A 56 5.39 18.52 -6.46
N HIS A 57 6.70 18.61 -6.17
CA HIS A 57 7.33 17.90 -5.06
C HIS A 57 7.42 18.74 -3.77
N GLU A 58 7.17 20.05 -3.85
CA GLU A 58 7.25 20.92 -2.68
C GLU A 58 5.98 20.80 -1.82
N TYR A 59 6.16 20.31 -0.60
CA TYR A 59 5.09 20.08 0.36
C TYR A 59 4.21 21.32 0.60
N GLU A 60 4.83 22.51 0.79
CA GLU A 60 4.10 23.74 1.08
C GLU A 60 3.23 24.20 -0.10
N LYS A 61 3.70 24.00 -1.35
CA LYS A 61 2.90 24.31 -2.54
C LYS A 61 1.69 23.39 -2.63
N ASN A 62 1.87 22.10 -2.41
CA ASN A 62 0.76 21.12 -2.40
C ASN A 62 -0.24 21.41 -1.29
N ARG A 63 0.23 21.79 -0.10
CA ARG A 63 -0.61 22.18 1.03
C ARG A 63 -1.44 23.44 0.73
N ASN A 64 -0.84 24.45 0.12
CA ASN A 64 -1.54 25.68 -0.25
C ASN A 64 -2.57 25.42 -1.36
N TYR A 65 -2.21 24.60 -2.36
CA TYR A 65 -3.16 24.19 -3.39
C TYR A 65 -4.33 23.41 -2.80
N TRP A 66 -4.09 22.49 -1.86
CA TRP A 66 -5.16 21.77 -1.18
C TRP A 66 -6.10 22.70 -0.43
N LYS A 67 -5.59 23.70 0.28
CA LYS A 67 -6.42 24.71 0.95
C LYS A 67 -7.34 25.41 -0.02
N TYR A 68 -6.79 25.85 -1.16
CA TYR A 68 -7.55 26.49 -2.23
C TYR A 68 -8.63 25.57 -2.81
N LEU A 69 -8.24 24.35 -3.20
CA LEU A 69 -9.13 23.36 -3.80
C LEU A 69 -10.27 22.99 -2.84
N LYS A 70 -9.93 22.74 -1.57
CA LYS A 70 -10.93 22.45 -0.53
C LYS A 70 -11.95 23.57 -0.36
N ALA A 71 -11.51 24.81 -0.38
CA ALA A 71 -12.41 25.97 -0.30
C ALA A 71 -13.32 26.08 -1.53
N LYS A 72 -12.80 25.81 -2.73
CA LYS A 72 -13.56 25.76 -3.98
C LYS A 72 -14.62 24.65 -3.92
N LEU A 73 -14.22 23.41 -3.62
CA LEU A 73 -15.12 22.25 -3.53
C LEU A 73 -16.24 22.48 -2.51
N LYS A 74 -15.93 23.10 -1.38
CA LYS A 74 -16.93 23.46 -0.36
C LYS A 74 -17.97 24.46 -0.89
N LYS A 75 -17.56 25.46 -1.68
CA LYS A 75 -18.47 26.42 -2.32
C LYS A 75 -19.39 25.75 -3.35
N GLU A 76 -18.91 24.70 -4.00
CA GLU A 76 -19.65 23.92 -4.99
C GLU A 76 -20.52 22.82 -4.34
N ASN A 77 -20.66 22.81 -3.01
CA ASN A 77 -21.34 21.77 -2.25
C ASN A 77 -20.82 20.35 -2.51
N ASN A 78 -19.57 20.23 -2.95
CA ASN A 78 -18.94 18.93 -3.16
C ASN A 78 -18.51 18.33 -1.82
N GLN A 79 -18.90 17.07 -1.59
CA GLN A 79 -18.64 16.38 -0.33
C GLN A 79 -17.14 16.26 0.00
N LEU A 80 -16.25 16.18 -1.01
CA LEU A 80 -14.80 16.18 -0.83
C LEU A 80 -14.26 17.39 -0.05
N GLY A 81 -14.93 18.54 -0.16
CA GLY A 81 -14.56 19.75 0.59
C GLY A 81 -14.79 19.62 2.10
N SER A 82 -15.64 18.71 2.53
CA SER A 82 -16.09 18.55 3.93
C SER A 82 -15.56 17.29 4.61
N VAL A 83 -15.33 16.21 3.86
CA VAL A 83 -15.08 14.85 4.38
C VAL A 83 -13.64 14.42 4.11
N THR A 84 -12.70 14.95 4.89
CA THR A 84 -11.35 14.39 4.96
C THR A 84 -11.10 13.80 6.33
N THR A 85 -10.74 12.54 6.37
CA THR A 85 -10.25 11.87 7.58
C THR A 85 -8.77 12.20 7.80
N GLN A 86 -8.29 12.07 9.02
CA GLN A 86 -6.88 12.30 9.35
C GLN A 86 -6.24 11.03 9.91
N PHE A 87 -5.13 10.61 9.30
CA PHE A 87 -4.29 9.53 9.80
C PHE A 87 -2.85 10.00 9.99
N LYS A 88 -2.12 9.31 10.86
CA LYS A 88 -0.68 9.54 11.03
C LYS A 88 0.08 8.85 9.91
N LEU A 89 0.67 9.61 9.00
CA LEU A 89 1.56 9.11 7.96
C LEU A 89 3.02 9.44 8.30
N THR A 90 3.93 8.55 7.91
CA THR A 90 5.36 8.80 8.05
C THR A 90 5.79 9.83 7.00
N ALA A 91 6.37 10.92 7.45
CA ALA A 91 6.94 11.96 6.59
C ALA A 91 8.36 11.56 6.11
N PRO A 92 8.91 12.20 5.06
CA PRO A 92 10.26 11.89 4.54
C PRO A 92 11.38 11.99 5.59
N ASP A 93 11.18 12.77 6.65
CA ASP A 93 12.09 12.88 7.79
C ASP A 93 11.91 11.77 8.85
N GLY A 94 11.12 10.73 8.55
CA GLY A 94 10.83 9.60 9.44
C GLY A 94 9.83 9.89 10.55
N LYS A 95 9.35 11.12 10.71
CA LYS A 95 8.40 11.48 11.77
C LYS A 95 6.96 11.21 11.36
N LYS A 96 6.16 10.64 12.25
CA LYS A 96 4.72 10.47 12.04
C LYS A 96 3.98 11.80 12.25
N ARG A 97 3.25 12.23 11.22
CA ARG A 97 2.44 13.48 11.26
C ARG A 97 1.01 13.20 10.82
N LEU A 98 0.06 13.90 11.45
CA LEU A 98 -1.34 13.88 11.01
C LEU A 98 -1.43 14.47 9.59
N SER A 99 -2.00 13.68 8.69
CA SER A 99 -2.17 14.02 7.28
C SER A 99 -3.64 13.81 6.88
N ASN A 100 -4.16 14.69 6.03
CA ASN A 100 -5.46 14.47 5.44
C ASN A 100 -5.40 13.30 4.46
N VAL A 101 -6.34 12.39 4.61
CA VAL A 101 -6.45 11.20 3.76
C VAL A 101 -7.86 11.07 3.21
N ILE A 102 -7.98 10.40 2.09
CA ILE A 102 -9.22 10.13 1.37
C ILE A 102 -9.24 8.67 0.92
N ASP A 103 -10.44 8.10 0.80
CA ASP A 103 -10.62 6.73 0.34
C ASP A 103 -10.54 6.60 -1.19
N TYR A 104 -10.63 5.35 -1.69
CA TYR A 104 -10.50 5.02 -3.11
C TYR A 104 -11.44 5.85 -4.01
N ASN A 105 -12.72 5.92 -3.65
CA ASN A 105 -13.70 6.66 -4.46
C ASN A 105 -13.43 8.15 -4.45
N GLN A 106 -13.05 8.69 -3.30
CA GLN A 106 -12.69 10.08 -3.13
C GLN A 106 -11.41 10.46 -3.89
N VAL A 107 -10.44 9.53 -4.05
CA VAL A 107 -9.25 9.74 -4.91
C VAL A 107 -9.68 9.97 -6.36
N ILE A 108 -10.55 9.11 -6.88
CA ILE A 108 -11.06 9.24 -8.27
C ILE A 108 -11.83 10.56 -8.44
N GLU A 109 -12.66 10.90 -7.47
CA GLU A 109 -13.42 12.14 -7.51
C GLU A 109 -12.52 13.38 -7.43
N LEU A 110 -11.50 13.36 -6.56
CA LEU A 110 -10.50 14.42 -6.47
C LEU A 110 -9.79 14.61 -7.81
N ALA A 111 -9.34 13.53 -8.44
CA ALA A 111 -8.63 13.57 -9.71
C ALA A 111 -9.52 14.13 -10.85
N LYS A 112 -10.81 13.77 -10.89
CA LYS A 112 -11.78 14.31 -11.86
C LYS A 112 -11.98 15.82 -11.74
N ASN A 113 -11.83 16.37 -10.53
CA ASN A 113 -11.96 17.80 -10.27
C ASN A 113 -10.67 18.61 -10.56
N PHE A 114 -9.60 17.93 -10.99
CA PHE A 114 -8.38 18.62 -11.38
C PHE A 114 -8.49 19.20 -12.79
N PRO A 115 -8.07 20.47 -12.98
CA PRO A 115 -8.26 21.19 -14.24
C PRO A 115 -7.18 20.86 -15.29
N ASN A 116 -6.64 19.66 -15.31
CA ASN A 116 -5.59 19.30 -16.26
C ASN A 116 -5.83 17.94 -16.93
N ASN A 117 -5.11 17.69 -18.02
CA ASN A 117 -5.17 16.44 -18.79
C ASN A 117 -4.50 15.24 -18.09
N LYS A 118 -3.91 15.43 -16.90
CA LYS A 118 -3.20 14.37 -16.15
C LYS A 118 -4.14 13.53 -15.30
N SER A 119 -5.34 14.02 -15.05
CA SER A 119 -6.35 13.27 -14.29
C SER A 119 -6.70 11.93 -14.92
N VAL A 120 -6.82 11.86 -16.24
CA VAL A 120 -7.18 10.63 -16.95
C VAL A 120 -6.08 9.55 -16.81
N PRO A 121 -4.82 9.81 -17.15
CA PRO A 121 -3.74 8.85 -16.93
C PRO A 121 -3.58 8.44 -15.46
N PHE A 122 -3.74 9.38 -14.52
CA PHE A 122 -3.69 9.09 -13.10
C PHE A 122 -4.83 8.17 -12.67
N ILE A 123 -6.07 8.43 -13.07
CA ILE A 123 -7.22 7.58 -12.74
C ILE A 123 -7.04 6.18 -13.33
N GLN A 124 -6.59 6.07 -14.59
CA GLN A 124 -6.31 4.79 -15.21
C GLN A 124 -5.25 3.99 -14.44
N TRP A 125 -4.12 4.63 -14.11
CA TRP A 125 -3.08 3.99 -13.29
C TRP A 125 -3.62 3.58 -11.92
N PHE A 126 -4.33 4.46 -11.23
CA PHE A 126 -4.84 4.22 -9.89
C PHE A 126 -5.84 3.05 -9.86
N THR A 127 -6.78 3.05 -10.80
CA THR A 127 -7.76 1.95 -10.95
C THR A 127 -7.07 0.65 -11.32
N TYR A 128 -6.14 0.69 -12.30
CA TYR A 128 -5.41 -0.49 -12.74
C TYR A 128 -4.52 -1.06 -11.63
N SER A 129 -3.86 -0.22 -10.84
CA SER A 129 -2.98 -0.67 -9.74
C SER A 129 -3.74 -1.40 -8.64
N GLU A 130 -5.01 -1.08 -8.41
CA GLU A 130 -5.85 -1.78 -7.43
C GLU A 130 -6.38 -3.14 -7.94
N GLU A 131 -6.48 -3.30 -9.25
CA GLU A 131 -6.96 -4.53 -9.90
C GLU A 131 -5.83 -5.47 -10.34
N THR A 132 -4.58 -5.02 -10.25
CA THR A 132 -3.42 -5.79 -10.71
C THR A 132 -3.17 -7.04 -9.87
N ILE A 133 -2.37 -7.94 -10.44
CA ILE A 133 -1.84 -9.11 -9.73
C ILE A 133 -1.11 -8.69 -8.46
N ASP A 134 -0.37 -7.58 -8.48
CA ASP A 134 0.34 -7.05 -7.32
C ASP A 134 -0.62 -6.61 -6.21
N ALA A 135 -1.71 -5.92 -6.54
CA ALA A 135 -2.71 -5.51 -5.56
C ALA A 135 -3.41 -6.73 -4.94
N LYS A 136 -3.81 -7.70 -5.78
CA LYS A 136 -4.43 -8.95 -5.33
C LYS A 136 -3.50 -9.79 -4.47
N SER A 137 -2.21 -9.89 -4.85
CA SER A 137 -1.22 -10.63 -4.06
C SER A 137 -0.91 -9.95 -2.72
N LYS A 138 -0.89 -8.62 -2.68
CA LYS A 138 -0.76 -7.86 -1.41
C LYS A 138 -1.93 -8.11 -0.47
N THR A 139 -3.16 -8.07 -0.99
CA THR A 139 -4.36 -8.38 -0.19
C THR A 139 -4.27 -9.79 0.40
N LYS A 140 -3.85 -10.77 -0.41
CA LYS A 140 -3.61 -12.14 0.07
C LYS A 140 -2.46 -12.21 1.09
N ALA A 141 -1.41 -11.41 0.94
CA ALA A 141 -0.30 -11.38 1.90
C ALA A 141 -0.77 -10.89 3.27
N TYR A 142 -1.60 -9.85 3.32
CA TYR A 142 -2.21 -9.41 4.58
C TYR A 142 -3.11 -10.47 5.19
N ALA A 143 -3.99 -11.08 4.39
CA ALA A 143 -4.86 -12.15 4.85
C ALA A 143 -4.08 -13.37 5.36
N LEU A 144 -2.97 -13.72 4.71
CA LEU A 144 -2.07 -14.80 5.16
C LEU A 144 -1.45 -14.46 6.52
N PHE A 145 -0.97 -13.23 6.68
CA PHE A 145 -0.33 -12.78 7.92
C PHE A 145 -1.32 -12.72 9.11
N GLU A 146 -2.58 -12.41 8.85
CA GLU A 146 -3.65 -12.34 9.87
C GLU A 146 -4.28 -13.71 10.16
N SER A 147 -4.07 -14.68 9.28
CA SER A 147 -4.60 -16.03 9.47
C SER A 147 -3.66 -16.88 10.28
N SER A 148 -4.20 -17.85 11.01
CA SER A 148 -3.41 -18.92 11.67
C SER A 148 -2.71 -19.88 10.67
N LEU A 149 -2.86 -19.65 9.37
CA LEU A 149 -2.25 -20.51 8.35
C LEU A 149 -0.73 -20.44 8.39
N LEU A 150 -0.14 -19.28 8.71
CA LEU A 150 1.31 -19.13 8.87
C LEU A 150 1.87 -20.03 9.96
N ASP A 151 1.12 -20.26 11.03
CA ASP A 151 1.55 -21.12 12.14
C ASP A 151 1.67 -22.60 11.75
N SER A 152 0.99 -23.01 10.67
CA SER A 152 1.02 -24.35 10.10
C SER A 152 2.07 -24.56 9.02
N ILE A 153 2.74 -23.48 8.57
CA ILE A 153 3.75 -23.52 7.50
C ILE A 153 5.13 -23.71 8.12
N GLU A 154 5.86 -24.76 7.69
CA GLU A 154 7.22 -25.03 8.13
C GLU A 154 8.19 -24.00 7.53
N VAL A 155 8.60 -23.03 8.38
CA VAL A 155 9.51 -21.94 7.99
C VAL A 155 10.92 -22.49 7.72
N GLY A 156 11.57 -21.96 6.68
CA GLY A 156 12.94 -22.35 6.30
C GLY A 156 13.00 -23.56 5.37
N THR A 157 11.87 -24.12 4.97
CA THR A 157 11.81 -25.23 4.01
C THR A 157 11.33 -24.73 2.63
N ILE A 158 11.71 -25.46 1.56
CA ILE A 158 11.22 -25.22 0.20
C ILE A 158 9.72 -25.43 0.15
N GLN A 159 9.22 -26.44 0.84
CA GLN A 159 7.79 -26.75 0.89
C GLN A 159 6.99 -25.62 1.54
N GLY A 160 7.49 -25.05 2.63
CA GLY A 160 6.88 -23.86 3.25
C GLY A 160 6.88 -22.66 2.32
N LEU A 161 7.99 -22.41 1.60
CA LEU A 161 8.08 -21.35 0.60
C LEU A 161 7.09 -21.56 -0.54
N GLN A 162 6.96 -22.80 -1.04
CA GLN A 162 5.98 -23.16 -2.07
C GLN A 162 4.54 -22.95 -1.60
N GLN A 163 4.22 -23.28 -0.34
CA GLN A 163 2.89 -23.05 0.23
C GLN A 163 2.56 -21.57 0.31
N ILE A 164 3.49 -20.74 0.80
CA ILE A 164 3.33 -19.29 0.84
C ILE A 164 3.13 -18.74 -0.59
N HIS A 165 3.99 -19.14 -1.53
CA HIS A 165 3.90 -18.69 -2.93
C HIS A 165 2.58 -19.14 -3.59
N ALA A 166 2.12 -20.36 -3.32
CA ALA A 166 0.84 -20.86 -3.80
C ALA A 166 -0.34 -20.05 -3.24
N TYR A 167 -0.29 -19.70 -1.97
CA TYR A 167 -1.33 -18.88 -1.35
C TYR A 167 -1.38 -17.47 -1.96
N LEU A 168 -0.23 -16.81 -2.08
CA LEU A 168 -0.14 -15.43 -2.57
C LEU A 168 -0.56 -15.29 -4.04
N PHE A 169 -0.13 -16.23 -4.88
CA PHE A 169 -0.25 -16.15 -6.34
C PHE A 169 -1.22 -17.16 -6.94
N GLY A 170 -1.81 -18.04 -6.14
CA GLY A 170 -2.83 -19.01 -6.59
C GLY A 170 -4.03 -18.29 -7.22
N GLY A 171 -4.43 -18.73 -8.42
CA GLY A 171 -5.47 -18.07 -9.22
C GLY A 171 -5.04 -16.77 -9.91
N LEU A 172 -3.79 -16.30 -9.67
CA LEU A 172 -3.20 -15.15 -10.35
C LEU A 172 -2.18 -15.59 -11.40
N HIS A 173 -1.46 -16.68 -11.14
CA HIS A 173 -0.46 -17.26 -12.03
C HIS A 173 -0.51 -18.79 -12.04
N ASP A 174 -0.34 -19.41 -13.19
CA ASP A 174 -0.33 -20.87 -13.35
C ASP A 174 0.89 -21.56 -12.70
N PHE A 175 1.95 -20.80 -12.43
CA PHE A 175 3.16 -21.28 -11.76
C PHE A 175 3.15 -21.10 -10.23
N ALA A 176 2.03 -20.65 -9.66
CA ALA A 176 1.93 -20.42 -8.21
C ALA A 176 2.27 -21.70 -7.43
N GLY A 177 3.20 -21.59 -6.46
CA GLY A 177 3.68 -22.71 -5.66
C GLY A 177 4.59 -23.71 -6.38
N LYS A 178 4.95 -23.46 -7.63
CA LYS A 178 5.80 -24.38 -8.42
C LYS A 178 7.23 -23.87 -8.50
N ILE A 179 8.19 -24.80 -8.48
CA ILE A 179 9.57 -24.49 -8.83
C ILE A 179 9.61 -24.18 -10.34
N ARG A 180 10.23 -23.06 -10.71
CA ARG A 180 10.33 -22.67 -12.10
C ARG A 180 11.14 -23.68 -12.94
N THR A 181 10.73 -23.84 -14.18
CA THR A 181 11.38 -24.69 -15.17
C THR A 181 12.08 -23.88 -16.28
N VAL A 182 12.01 -22.54 -16.20
CA VAL A 182 12.61 -21.62 -17.17
C VAL A 182 13.64 -20.73 -16.50
N ASN A 183 14.66 -20.32 -17.26
CA ASN A 183 15.64 -19.34 -16.78
C ASN A 183 15.01 -17.96 -16.72
N ILE A 184 15.35 -17.19 -15.69
CA ILE A 184 14.87 -15.83 -15.49
C ILE A 184 16.04 -14.87 -15.30
N SER A 185 15.85 -13.64 -15.73
CA SER A 185 16.79 -12.53 -15.50
C SER A 185 16.03 -11.27 -15.10
N LYS A 186 16.70 -10.37 -14.38
CA LYS A 186 16.14 -9.06 -14.02
C LYS A 186 17.25 -8.02 -13.99
N GLY A 187 17.09 -6.94 -14.74
CA GLY A 187 18.07 -5.84 -14.76
C GLY A 187 19.48 -6.26 -15.19
N GLY A 188 19.60 -7.21 -16.12
CA GLY A 188 20.89 -7.76 -16.56
C GLY A 188 21.48 -8.85 -15.66
N PHE A 189 20.88 -9.09 -14.48
CA PHE A 189 21.29 -10.19 -13.59
C PHE A 189 20.57 -11.48 -13.98
N GLN A 190 21.33 -12.56 -14.21
CA GLN A 190 20.78 -13.90 -14.40
C GLN A 190 20.71 -14.65 -13.05
N PHE A 191 19.51 -15.16 -12.73
CA PHE A 191 19.35 -16.06 -11.59
C PHE A 191 19.88 -17.45 -11.93
N ALA A 192 20.09 -18.29 -10.91
CA ALA A 192 20.54 -19.68 -11.10
C ALA A 192 19.74 -20.38 -12.19
N ALA A 193 20.41 -21.17 -13.03
CA ALA A 193 19.74 -21.86 -14.13
C ALA A 193 18.67 -22.84 -13.59
N ALA A 194 17.54 -22.93 -14.28
CA ALA A 194 16.38 -23.70 -13.82
C ALA A 194 16.68 -25.19 -13.66
N GLU A 195 17.57 -25.74 -14.50
CA GLU A 195 17.99 -27.15 -14.48
C GLU A 195 18.68 -27.56 -13.16
N PHE A 196 19.37 -26.61 -12.50
CA PHE A 196 20.07 -26.87 -11.26
C PHE A 196 19.20 -26.64 -10.00
N LEU A 197 18.01 -26.08 -10.14
CA LEU A 197 17.20 -25.75 -8.97
C LEU A 197 16.76 -27.02 -8.20
N LYS A 198 16.31 -28.06 -8.90
CA LYS A 198 15.86 -29.30 -8.24
C LYS A 198 16.95 -30.07 -7.51
N GLN A 199 18.22 -29.85 -7.90
CA GLN A 199 19.36 -30.56 -7.29
C GLN A 199 19.94 -29.79 -6.11
N ASN A 200 19.70 -28.47 -6.03
CA ASN A 200 20.28 -27.59 -5.03
C ASN A 200 19.23 -27.06 -4.01
N LEU A 201 18.02 -27.52 -4.10
CA LEU A 201 16.92 -27.23 -3.20
C LEU A 201 16.56 -28.47 -2.40
#